data_0a1bf7488cf583062f3f710808b671ec
#
_entry.id   0a1bf7488cf583062f3f710808b671ec
#
_cell.length_a   1.000
_cell.length_b   1.000
_cell.length_c   1.000
_cell.angle_alpha   90.00
_cell.angle_beta   90.00
_cell.angle_gamma   90.00
#
_symmetry.space_group_name_H-M   'P 1'
#
loop_
_entity.id
_entity.type
_entity.pdbx_description
1 polymer ?
#
loop_
_entity_poly.entity_id
_entity_poly.type
_entity_poly.pdbx_seq_one_letter_code
_entity_poly.pdbx_strand_id
1 'polypeptide(L)'
;FFKVRHDRATPRELEFMIAMVKCEKLPCSTKELAEQLNCAISTVSPLRAQLIHKGFIYSANRGEVDFTVPQFDKFLKRIHGIL
;
A
#
# COMPACT_ATOMS: atom_id res chain seq x y z
N PHE A 1 -1.82 -17.95 1.17
CA PHE A 1 -0.63 -17.09 1.09
C PHE A 1 -0.98 -15.61 1.23
N PHE A 2 -1.86 -15.10 0.35
CA PHE A 2 -2.25 -13.68 0.41
C PHE A 2 -3.00 -13.35 1.70
N LYS A 3 -3.84 -14.26 2.17
CA LYS A 3 -4.60 -14.05 3.39
C LYS A 3 -3.70 -13.92 4.61
N VAL A 4 -2.66 -14.74 4.70
CA VAL A 4 -1.72 -14.67 5.80
C VAL A 4 -1.02 -13.31 5.82
N ARG A 5 -0.59 -12.82 4.66
CA ARG A 5 0.03 -11.49 4.56
C ARG A 5 -0.95 -10.39 4.95
N HIS A 6 -2.18 -10.49 4.45
CA HIS A 6 -3.23 -9.53 4.75
C HIS A 6 -3.48 -9.47 6.26
N ASP A 7 -3.54 -10.63 6.93
CA ASP A 7 -3.83 -10.69 8.36
C ASP A 7 -2.70 -10.13 9.22
N ARG A 8 -1.48 -10.02 8.68
CA ARG A 8 -0.35 -9.46 9.40
C ARG A 8 -0.31 -7.94 9.35
N ALA A 9 -1.08 -7.33 8.47
CA ALA A 9 -1.10 -5.88 8.34
C ALA A 9 -1.97 -5.27 9.42
N THR A 10 -1.50 -4.14 9.98
CA THR A 10 -2.33 -3.35 10.90
C THR A 10 -3.40 -2.63 10.10
N PRO A 11 -4.49 -2.15 10.77
CA PRO A 11 -5.52 -1.38 10.07
C PRO A 11 -4.96 -0.18 9.31
N ARG A 12 -3.99 0.51 9.88
CA ARG A 12 -3.35 1.65 9.20
C ARG A 12 -2.57 1.22 7.97
N GLU A 13 -1.86 0.10 8.08
CA GLU A 13 -1.12 -0.45 6.95
C GLU A 13 -2.05 -0.90 5.84
N LEU A 14 -3.20 -1.47 6.21
CA LEU A 14 -4.22 -1.83 5.22
C LEU A 14 -4.76 -0.60 4.51
N GLU A 15 -5.01 0.48 5.24
CA GLU A 15 -5.45 1.73 4.62
C GLU A 15 -4.44 2.23 3.60
N PHE A 16 -3.15 2.14 3.92
CA PHE A 16 -2.09 2.53 3.02
C PHE A 16 -2.12 1.68 1.74
N MET A 17 -2.22 0.36 1.89
CA MET A 17 -2.25 -0.53 0.74
C MET A 17 -3.51 -0.35 -0.11
N ILE A 18 -4.65 -0.10 0.53
CA ILE A 18 -5.89 0.18 -0.19
C ILE A 18 -5.77 1.48 -0.98
N ALA A 19 -5.13 2.49 -0.40
CA ALA A 19 -4.86 3.73 -1.12
C ALA A 19 -3.98 3.48 -2.35
N MET A 20 -2.99 2.59 -2.24
CA MET A 20 -2.17 2.19 -3.38
C MET A 20 -3.02 1.56 -4.49
N VAL A 21 -3.96 0.70 -4.10
CA VAL A 21 -4.85 0.03 -5.06
C VAL A 21 -5.76 1.04 -5.75
N LYS A 22 -6.18 2.08 -5.03
CA LYS A 22 -7.04 3.12 -5.59
C LYS A 22 -6.29 4.07 -6.53
N CYS A 23 -4.97 4.10 -6.50
CA CYS A 23 -4.18 4.82 -7.49
C CYS A 23 -4.40 4.17 -8.85
N GLU A 24 -4.59 4.98 -9.88
CA GLU A 24 -4.89 4.48 -11.21
C GLU A 24 -3.78 3.64 -11.79
N LYS A 25 -2.56 3.86 -11.34
CA LYS A 25 -1.40 3.12 -11.82
C LYS A 25 -0.39 2.92 -10.70
N LEU A 26 0.31 1.82 -10.76
CA LEU A 26 1.46 1.54 -9.89
C LEU A 26 2.73 1.63 -10.73
N PRO A 27 3.84 2.02 -10.16
CA PRO A 27 4.03 2.40 -8.75
C PRO A 27 3.36 3.73 -8.41
N CYS A 28 3.00 3.88 -7.14
CA CYS A 28 2.27 5.04 -6.66
C CYS A 28 3.20 5.92 -5.83
N SER A 29 3.11 7.24 -5.99
CA SER A 29 3.96 8.14 -5.22
C SER A 29 3.46 8.30 -3.78
N THR A 30 4.38 8.52 -2.85
CA THR A 30 4.03 8.77 -1.46
C THR A 30 3.15 10.00 -1.31
N LYS A 31 3.38 11.02 -2.15
CA LYS A 31 2.56 12.22 -2.14
C LYS A 31 1.11 11.92 -2.50
N GLU A 32 0.90 11.12 -3.54
CA GLU A 32 -0.45 10.72 -3.93
C GLU A 32 -1.13 9.90 -2.83
N LEU A 33 -0.38 9.03 -2.17
CA LEU A 33 -0.90 8.24 -1.07
C LEU A 33 -1.31 9.13 0.11
N ALA A 34 -0.52 10.14 0.42
CA ALA A 34 -0.86 11.08 1.47
C ALA A 34 -2.15 11.83 1.14
N GLU A 35 -2.33 12.22 -0.11
CA GLU A 35 -3.54 12.88 -0.56
C GLU A 35 -4.76 11.95 -0.46
N GLN A 36 -4.60 10.70 -0.87
CA GLN A 36 -5.66 9.69 -0.78
C GLN A 36 -6.09 9.45 0.66
N LEU A 37 -5.12 9.41 1.57
CA LEU A 37 -5.39 9.16 2.98
C LEU A 37 -5.76 10.44 3.75
N ASN A 38 -5.71 11.58 3.06
CA ASN A 38 -6.03 12.89 3.64
C ASN A 38 -5.18 13.18 4.88
N CYS A 39 -3.89 12.94 4.79
CA CYS A 39 -2.96 13.18 5.89
C CYS A 39 -1.62 13.69 5.36
N ALA A 40 -0.75 14.11 6.29
CA ALA A 40 0.56 14.62 5.92
C ALA A 40 1.50 13.50 5.49
N ILE A 41 2.48 13.84 4.65
CA ILE A 41 3.52 12.88 4.23
C ILE A 41 4.25 12.32 5.44
N SER A 42 4.48 13.15 6.47
CA SER A 42 5.14 12.70 7.69
C SER A 42 4.36 11.61 8.43
N THR A 43 3.04 11.55 8.24
CA THR A 43 2.21 10.49 8.81
C THR A 43 2.31 9.21 7.98
N VAL A 44 2.44 9.35 6.67
CA VAL A 44 2.50 8.21 5.74
C VAL A 44 3.87 7.54 5.74
N SER A 45 4.94 8.31 5.89
CA SER A 45 6.30 7.78 5.80
C SER A 45 6.60 6.64 6.77
N PRO A 46 6.19 6.69 8.06
CA PRO A 46 6.39 5.55 8.95
C PRO A 46 5.65 4.29 8.49
N LEU A 47 4.44 4.44 7.96
CA LEU A 47 3.66 3.32 7.44
C LEU A 47 4.37 2.68 6.24
N ARG A 48 4.90 3.50 5.35
CA ARG A 48 5.68 3.04 4.21
C ARG A 48 6.87 2.22 4.67
N ALA A 49 7.63 2.74 5.63
CA ALA A 49 8.80 2.05 6.15
C ALA A 49 8.43 0.70 6.78
N GLN A 50 7.35 0.66 7.54
CA GLN A 50 6.88 -0.58 8.16
C GLN A 50 6.49 -1.61 7.12
N LEU A 51 5.77 -1.21 6.08
CA LEU A 51 5.33 -2.12 5.02
C LEU A 51 6.51 -2.64 4.21
N ILE A 52 7.51 -1.81 3.97
CA ILE A 52 8.73 -2.26 3.31
C ILE A 52 9.45 -3.29 4.18
N HIS A 53 9.57 -3.02 5.47
CA HIS A 53 10.21 -3.92 6.42
C HIS A 53 9.49 -5.27 6.48
N LYS A 54 8.16 -5.25 6.45
CA LYS A 54 7.36 -6.47 6.48
C LYS A 54 7.33 -7.21 5.14
N GLY A 55 7.82 -6.59 4.07
CA GLY A 55 7.89 -7.22 2.77
C GLY A 55 6.62 -7.12 1.93
N PHE A 56 5.69 -6.24 2.28
CA PHE A 56 4.47 -6.05 1.49
C PHE A 56 4.71 -5.21 0.25
N ILE A 57 5.57 -4.20 0.36
CA ILE A 57 5.85 -3.25 -0.71
C ILE A 57 7.36 -3.04 -0.83
N TYR A 58 7.76 -2.41 -1.92
CA TYR A 58 9.15 -2.03 -2.13
C TYR A 58 9.21 -0.67 -2.81
N SER A 59 10.36 -0.01 -2.70
CA SER A 59 10.57 1.26 -3.35
C SER A 59 10.92 1.01 -4.82
N ALA A 60 9.94 1.20 -5.70
CA ALA A 60 10.13 0.95 -7.14
C ALA A 60 10.96 2.04 -7.78
N ASN A 61 10.67 3.29 -7.41
CA ASN A 61 11.41 4.46 -7.87
C ASN A 61 11.52 5.43 -6.72
N ARG A 62 12.30 6.48 -6.88
CA ARG A 62 12.45 7.48 -5.84
C ARG A 62 11.08 8.10 -5.52
N GLY A 63 10.64 7.93 -4.27
CA GLY A 63 9.36 8.43 -3.82
C GLY A 63 8.15 7.65 -4.28
N GLU A 64 8.35 6.49 -4.91
CA GLU A 64 7.26 5.64 -5.40
C GLU A 64 7.36 4.24 -4.83
N VAL A 65 6.21 3.61 -4.60
CA VAL A 65 6.14 2.27 -4.03
C VAL A 65 5.22 1.38 -4.86
N ASP A 66 5.51 0.08 -4.84
CA ASP A 66 4.70 -0.93 -5.52
C ASP A 66 4.65 -2.18 -4.65
N PHE A 67 3.74 -3.09 -4.95
CA PHE A 67 3.62 -4.34 -4.20
C PHE A 67 4.74 -5.32 -4.57
N THR A 68 5.31 -5.98 -3.56
CA THR A 68 6.32 -7.02 -3.78
C THR A 68 5.71 -8.30 -4.32
N VAL A 69 4.48 -8.61 -3.91
CA VAL A 69 3.80 -9.85 -4.30
C VAL A 69 2.96 -9.59 -5.54
N PRO A 70 3.23 -10.28 -6.66
CA PRO A 70 2.42 -10.10 -7.88
C PRO A 70 0.96 -10.39 -7.60
N GLN A 71 0.07 -9.57 -8.16
CA GLN A 71 -1.39 -9.73 -8.05
C GLN A 71 -1.96 -9.50 -6.65
N PHE A 72 -1.15 -9.04 -5.69
CA PHE A 72 -1.67 -8.73 -4.37
C PHE A 72 -2.68 -7.59 -4.42
N ASP A 73 -2.49 -6.65 -5.34
CA ASP A 73 -3.44 -5.57 -5.58
C ASP A 73 -4.82 -6.13 -5.98
N LYS A 74 -4.84 -7.15 -6.82
CA LYS A 74 -6.09 -7.79 -7.25
C LYS A 74 -6.78 -8.51 -6.09
N PHE A 75 -5.99 -9.14 -5.22
CA PHE A 75 -6.51 -9.78 -4.03
C PHE A 75 -7.17 -8.75 -3.11
N LEU A 76 -6.52 -7.61 -2.89
CA LEU A 76 -7.09 -6.55 -2.07
C LEU A 76 -8.37 -5.98 -2.67
N LYS A 77 -8.40 -5.79 -3.98
CA LYS A 77 -9.61 -5.32 -4.66
C LYS A 77 -10.78 -6.27 -4.41
N ARG A 78 -10.52 -7.57 -4.49
CA ARG A 78 -11.56 -8.58 -4.31
C ARG A 78 -12.10 -8.57 -2.88
N ILE A 79 -11.20 -8.56 -1.89
CA ILE A 79 -11.59 -8.65 -0.48
C ILE A 79 -12.31 -7.38 -0.01
N HIS A 80 -11.85 -6.22 -0.46
CA HIS A 80 -12.38 -4.94 0.01
C HIS A 80 -13.43 -4.34 -0.92
N GLY A 81 -13.81 -5.06 -1.97
CA GLY A 81 -14.85 -4.61 -2.89
C GLY A 81 -14.47 -3.39 -3.72
N ILE A 82 -13.19 -3.21 -4.01
CA ILE A 82 -12.69 -2.11 -4.83
C ILE A 82 -12.63 -2.56 -6.28
N LEU A 83 -13.22 -1.77 -7.17
CA LEU A 83 -13.21 -2.08 -8.61
C LEU A 83 -12.14 -1.28 -9.34
#